data_b13ab6dbce021b721fb01add0c099075
#
_entry.id   b13ab6dbce021b721fb01add0c099075
#
_cell.length_a   1.000
_cell.length_b   1.000
_cell.length_c   1.000
_cell.angle_alpha   90.00
_cell.angle_beta   90.00
_cell.angle_gamma   90.00
#
_symmetry.space_group_name_H-M   'P 1'
#
loop_
_entity.id
_entity.type
_entity.pdbx_description
1 polymer ?
#
loop_
_entity_poly.entity_id
_entity_poly.type
_entity_poly.pdbx_seq_one_letter_code
_entity_poly.pdbx_strand_id
1 'polypeptide(L)'
;MQHRAATDFWQQYHALSPEVRARADKQFSLLKANSQHPSLQFKKVGERHGQEIWSARVTLNHRALAIRRDDGYLWFWIGDHKAYESLIS
;
A
#
# COMPACT_ATOMS: atom_id res chain seq x y z
N MET A 1 11.01 11.12 -1.34
CA MET A 1 10.03 10.81 -0.32
C MET A 1 10.37 9.50 0.39
N GLN A 2 10.19 9.47 1.70
CA GLN A 2 10.47 8.28 2.47
C GLN A 2 9.26 7.36 2.50
N HIS A 3 9.53 6.06 2.53
CA HIS A 3 8.51 5.03 2.72
C HIS A 3 8.87 4.20 3.94
N ARG A 4 7.98 4.20 4.93
CA ARG A 4 8.13 3.41 6.15
C ARG A 4 6.95 2.46 6.26
N ALA A 5 7.10 1.42 7.06
CA ALA A 5 6.01 0.47 7.29
C ALA A 5 5.83 0.21 8.77
N ALA A 6 4.58 0.21 9.21
CA ALA A 6 4.22 -0.10 10.59
C ALA A 6 4.38 -1.59 10.86
N THR A 7 4.47 -1.96 12.13
CA THR A 7 4.61 -3.37 12.55
C THR A 7 3.47 -4.23 12.00
N ASP A 8 2.23 -3.74 12.06
CA ASP A 8 1.07 -4.47 11.57
C ASP A 8 1.15 -4.75 10.07
N PHE A 9 1.74 -3.82 9.30
CA PHE A 9 1.94 -4.03 7.88
C PHE A 9 2.82 -5.28 7.64
N TRP A 10 3.92 -5.41 8.37
CA TRP A 10 4.83 -6.54 8.20
C TRP A 10 4.19 -7.86 8.60
N GLN A 11 3.35 -7.87 9.63
CA GLN A 11 2.61 -9.07 10.01
C GLN A 11 1.68 -9.52 8.89
N GLN A 12 0.97 -8.57 8.28
CA GLN A 12 0.07 -8.87 7.16
C GLN A 12 0.84 -9.29 5.92
N TYR A 13 1.98 -8.64 5.65
CA TYR A 13 2.84 -8.98 4.53
C TYR A 13 3.34 -10.44 4.64
N HIS A 14 3.78 -10.84 5.82
CA HIS A 14 4.27 -12.21 6.02
C HIS A 14 3.16 -13.25 5.94
N ALA A 15 1.91 -12.86 6.12
CA ALA A 15 0.77 -13.77 5.97
C ALA A 15 0.38 -13.98 4.51
N LEU A 16 0.90 -13.20 3.57
CA LEU A 16 0.61 -13.35 2.14
C LEU A 16 1.32 -14.58 1.58
N SER A 17 0.79 -15.11 0.46
CA SER A 17 1.47 -16.19 -0.25
C SER A 17 2.82 -15.71 -0.80
N PRO A 18 3.77 -16.62 -1.06
CA PRO A 18 5.08 -16.23 -1.62
C PRO A 18 4.96 -15.45 -2.93
N GLU A 19 4.01 -15.81 -3.80
CA GLU A 19 3.80 -15.14 -5.07
C GLU A 19 3.35 -13.69 -4.87
N VAL A 20 2.43 -13.48 -3.92
CA VAL A 20 1.94 -12.12 -3.64
C VAL A 20 3.02 -11.29 -2.98
N ARG A 21 3.81 -11.87 -2.07
CA ARG A 21 4.95 -11.16 -1.46
C ARG A 21 5.95 -10.72 -2.52
N ALA A 22 6.26 -11.59 -3.48
CA ALA A 22 7.18 -11.25 -4.57
C ALA A 22 6.67 -10.08 -5.40
N ARG A 23 5.36 -10.06 -5.68
CA ARG A 23 4.74 -8.94 -6.39
C ARG A 23 4.76 -7.67 -5.55
N ALA A 24 4.52 -7.78 -4.25
CA ALA A 24 4.59 -6.63 -3.34
C ALA A 24 5.99 -6.02 -3.34
N ASP A 25 7.03 -6.86 -3.29
CA ASP A 25 8.41 -6.39 -3.33
C ASP A 25 8.73 -5.66 -4.63
N LYS A 26 8.28 -6.23 -5.76
CA LYS A 26 8.46 -5.61 -7.08
C LYS A 26 7.74 -4.27 -7.17
N GLN A 27 6.49 -4.22 -6.73
CA GLN A 27 5.71 -2.99 -6.76
C GLN A 27 6.30 -1.92 -5.85
N PHE A 28 6.83 -2.31 -4.70
CA PHE A 28 7.49 -1.36 -3.81
C PHE A 28 8.76 -0.76 -4.45
N SER A 29 9.56 -1.59 -5.10
CA SER A 29 10.74 -1.09 -5.83
C SER A 29 10.32 -0.13 -6.94
N LEU A 30 9.26 -0.45 -7.65
CA LEU A 30 8.72 0.41 -8.71
C LEU A 30 8.19 1.73 -8.14
N LEU A 31 7.51 1.67 -7.02
CA LEU A 31 7.00 2.86 -6.34
C LEU A 31 8.11 3.83 -5.97
N LYS A 32 9.22 3.31 -5.46
CA LYS A 32 10.38 4.15 -5.12
C LYS A 32 11.03 4.74 -6.34
N ALA A 33 11.06 4.01 -7.45
CA ALA A 33 11.68 4.47 -8.70
C ALA A 33 10.77 5.41 -9.48
N ASN A 34 9.46 5.14 -9.52
CA ASN A 34 8.51 5.93 -10.30
C ASN A 34 7.09 5.73 -9.75
N SER A 35 6.70 6.57 -8.80
CA SER A 35 5.38 6.48 -8.16
C SER A 35 4.22 6.74 -9.14
N GLN A 36 4.50 7.28 -10.32
CA GLN A 36 3.48 7.55 -11.34
C GLN A 36 3.27 6.38 -12.30
N HIS A 37 4.00 5.27 -12.12
CA HIS A 37 3.86 4.13 -13.02
C HIS A 37 2.41 3.60 -12.98
N PRO A 38 1.78 3.40 -14.17
CA PRO A 38 0.34 3.04 -14.22
C PRO A 38 -0.03 1.76 -13.48
N SER A 39 0.88 0.77 -13.41
CA SER A 39 0.59 -0.50 -12.76
C SER A 39 0.37 -0.35 -11.26
N LEU A 40 0.88 0.71 -10.65
CA LEU A 40 0.73 0.96 -9.21
C LEU A 40 -0.64 1.51 -8.85
N GLN A 41 -1.26 2.26 -9.76
CA GLN A 41 -2.49 3.00 -9.47
C GLN A 41 -2.40 3.71 -8.11
N PHE A 42 -1.26 4.33 -7.86
CA PHE A 42 -0.98 5.01 -6.60
C PHE A 42 -1.78 6.30 -6.53
N LYS A 43 -2.71 6.38 -5.58
CA LYS A 43 -3.63 7.51 -5.51
C LYS A 43 -4.21 7.68 -4.12
N LYS A 44 -4.63 8.91 -3.82
CA LYS A 44 -5.39 9.20 -2.61
C LYS A 44 -6.76 8.56 -2.71
N VAL A 45 -7.17 7.82 -1.67
CA VAL A 45 -8.47 7.15 -1.62
C VAL A 45 -9.37 7.67 -0.49
N GLY A 46 -8.85 8.51 0.41
CA GLY A 46 -9.66 9.05 1.48
C GLY A 46 -8.85 9.88 2.46
N GLU A 47 -9.52 10.29 3.53
CA GLU A 47 -8.90 10.98 4.65
C GLU A 47 -9.47 10.44 5.95
N ARG A 48 -8.63 10.43 7.00
CA ARG A 48 -9.06 10.03 8.33
C ARG A 48 -8.28 10.86 9.35
N HIS A 49 -9.01 11.55 10.23
CA HIS A 49 -8.41 12.42 11.26
C HIS A 49 -7.46 13.45 10.67
N GLY A 50 -7.84 14.02 9.51
CA GLY A 50 -7.02 15.04 8.85
C GLY A 50 -5.84 14.50 8.07
N GLN A 51 -5.64 13.19 8.02
CA GLN A 51 -4.53 12.57 7.30
C GLN A 51 -5.03 11.92 6.02
N GLU A 52 -4.28 12.11 4.94
CA GLU A 52 -4.60 11.48 3.65
C GLU A 52 -4.24 10.01 3.66
N ILE A 53 -5.16 9.20 3.13
CA ILE A 53 -4.93 7.77 2.94
C ILE A 53 -4.72 7.51 1.46
N TRP A 54 -3.63 6.82 1.15
CA TRP A 54 -3.23 6.49 -0.21
C TRP A 54 -3.19 4.99 -0.42
N SER A 55 -3.47 4.58 -1.65
CA SER A 55 -3.55 3.16 -2.03
C SER A 55 -2.61 2.88 -3.18
N ALA A 56 -1.96 1.72 -3.15
CA ALA A 56 -1.17 1.21 -4.26
C ALA A 56 -1.62 -0.21 -4.59
N ARG A 57 -1.65 -0.54 -5.89
CA ARG A 57 -1.96 -1.90 -6.34
C ARG A 57 -0.75 -2.80 -6.16
N VAL A 58 -0.98 -3.95 -5.54
CA VAL A 58 0.02 -5.01 -5.42
C VAL A 58 -0.17 -6.05 -6.53
N THR A 59 -1.39 -6.61 -6.60
CA THR A 59 -1.84 -7.48 -7.69
C THR A 59 -3.25 -7.04 -8.06
N LEU A 60 -3.89 -7.72 -9.02
CA LEU A 60 -5.29 -7.45 -9.33
C LEU A 60 -6.19 -7.61 -8.09
N ASN A 61 -5.81 -8.51 -7.18
CA ASN A 61 -6.64 -8.85 -6.02
C ASN A 61 -6.09 -8.33 -4.70
N HIS A 62 -4.98 -7.57 -4.71
CA HIS A 62 -4.34 -7.09 -3.49
C HIS A 62 -4.00 -5.62 -3.58
N ARG A 63 -4.12 -4.93 -2.44
CA ARG A 63 -3.83 -3.50 -2.31
C ARG A 63 -3.03 -3.26 -1.04
N ALA A 64 -2.28 -2.16 -1.02
CA ALA A 64 -1.62 -1.66 0.18
C ALA A 64 -2.08 -0.24 0.46
N LEU A 65 -2.17 0.12 1.74
CA LEU A 65 -2.62 1.44 2.17
C LEU A 65 -1.53 2.13 2.99
N ALA A 66 -1.40 3.43 2.78
CA ALA A 66 -0.46 4.26 3.51
C ALA A 66 -1.12 5.56 3.97
N ILE A 67 -0.60 6.12 5.07
CA ILE A 67 -0.94 7.45 5.52
C ILE A 67 0.15 8.40 5.00
N ARG A 68 -0.26 9.53 4.41
CA ARG A 68 0.66 10.56 3.99
C ARG A 68 1.22 11.29 5.21
N ARG A 69 2.54 11.39 5.27
CA ARG A 69 3.27 12.15 6.29
C ARG A 69 4.03 13.29 5.62
N ASP A 70 4.55 14.23 6.41
CA ASP A 70 5.26 15.40 5.88
C ASP A 70 6.44 15.00 5.00
N ASP A 71 7.16 13.93 5.37
CA ASP A 71 8.36 13.47 4.67
C ASP A 71 8.15 12.23 3.82
N GLY A 72 6.90 11.74 3.69
CA GLY A 72 6.65 10.55 2.89
C GLY A 72 5.37 9.83 3.30
N TYR A 73 5.45 8.52 3.32
CA TYR A 73 4.29 7.66 3.56
C TYR A 73 4.60 6.62 4.65
N LEU A 74 3.59 6.33 5.48
CA LEU A 74 3.64 5.24 6.44
C LEU A 74 2.66 4.16 5.98
N TRP A 75 3.19 3.04 5.51
CA TRP A 75 2.37 1.90 5.06
C TRP A 75 1.88 1.14 6.28
N PHE A 76 0.55 0.99 6.40
CA PHE A 76 -0.07 0.43 7.61
C PHE A 76 -0.93 -0.78 7.32
N TRP A 77 -1.20 -1.12 6.06
CA TRP A 77 -2.07 -2.25 5.73
C TRP A 77 -1.73 -2.80 4.35
N ILE A 78 -1.79 -4.12 4.21
CA ILE A 78 -1.71 -4.81 2.93
C ILE A 78 -2.61 -6.04 3.01
N GLY A 79 -3.41 -6.28 1.98
CA GLY A 79 -4.35 -7.40 1.98
C GLY A 79 -5.11 -7.49 0.67
N ASP A 80 -6.13 -8.34 0.66
CA ASP A 80 -6.88 -8.57 -0.56
C ASP A 80 -7.87 -7.43 -0.87
N HIS A 81 -8.33 -7.39 -2.12
CA HIS A 81 -9.18 -6.31 -2.62
C HIS A 81 -10.52 -6.26 -1.89
N LYS A 82 -11.04 -7.39 -1.46
CA LYS A 82 -12.30 -7.47 -0.75
C LYS A 82 -12.21 -6.80 0.61
N ALA A 83 -11.14 -7.10 1.36
CA ALA A 83 -10.89 -6.45 2.64
C ALA A 83 -10.60 -4.96 2.45
N TYR A 84 -9.88 -4.59 1.37
CA TYR A 84 -9.60 -3.21 1.02
C TYR A 84 -10.90 -2.42 0.81
N GLU A 85 -11.86 -2.95 0.06
CA GLU A 85 -13.13 -2.25 -0.17
C GLU A 85 -13.89 -2.01 1.13
N SER A 86 -13.85 -2.95 2.06
CA SER A 86 -14.49 -2.77 3.36
C SER A 86 -13.85 -1.67 4.17
N LEU A 87 -12.53 -1.49 4.04
CA LEU A 87 -11.81 -0.45 4.79
C LEU A 87 -12.08 0.96 4.28
N ILE A 88 -12.28 1.12 2.98
CA ILE A 88 -12.44 2.45 2.37
C ILE A 88 -13.88 2.86 2.12
N SER A 89 -14.82 1.94 2.29
CA SER A 89 -16.26 2.22 2.06
C SER A 89 -16.94 2.89 3.24
#